data_578636584af4f1b07aacb824321a4ea5
#
_entry.id   578636584af4f1b07aacb824321a4ea5
#
_cell.length_a   1.000
_cell.length_b   1.000
_cell.length_c   1.000
_cell.angle_alpha   90.00
_cell.angle_beta   90.00
_cell.angle_gamma   90.00
#
_symmetry.space_group_name_H-M   'P 1'
#
loop_
_entity.id
_entity.type
_entity.pdbx_description
1 polymer ?
#
loop_
_entity_poly.entity_id
_entity_poly.type
_entity_poly.pdbx_seq_one_letter_code
_entity_poly.pdbx_strand_id
1 'polypeptide(L)'
;MTEPIPNNKTALNTIYSTPTSDLEPEYACEYQILARLKRQQSFLLCVFFALVIPPFILWAIWATGFPRIPMYAFLIPSVVAGFTIKFLARPFSMVARVIPSLIVAGIVALAFTLQQITVYSFFMPFFSFLICLAVSRRMLSFEEEAVLYKVRLGKLK
;
A
#
# COMPACT_ATOMS: atom_id res chain seq x y z
N MET A 1 -7.85 72.25 23.63
CA MET A 1 -7.63 71.29 22.53
C MET A 1 -7.16 69.98 23.19
N THR A 2 -8.04 69.05 23.40
CA THR A 2 -7.79 67.72 23.99
C THR A 2 -7.71 66.71 22.87
N GLU A 3 -6.51 66.15 22.64
CA GLU A 3 -6.34 65.05 21.70
C GLU A 3 -7.13 63.81 22.17
N PRO A 4 -7.81 63.09 21.28
CA PRO A 4 -8.49 61.89 21.66
C PRO A 4 -7.47 60.72 21.88
N ILE A 5 -7.55 60.10 23.07
CA ILE A 5 -6.76 58.92 23.43
C ILE A 5 -7.08 57.78 22.44
N PRO A 6 -6.09 57.18 21.73
CA PRO A 6 -6.34 56.11 20.82
C PRO A 6 -6.90 54.86 21.56
N ASN A 7 -7.98 54.34 21.07
CA ASN A 7 -8.70 53.21 21.64
C ASN A 7 -7.85 51.96 21.61
N ASN A 8 -7.26 51.58 22.73
CA ASN A 8 -6.28 50.51 22.90
C ASN A 8 -6.85 49.09 22.64
N LYS A 9 -8.17 48.98 22.39
CA LYS A 9 -8.79 47.70 22.08
C LYS A 9 -8.52 47.20 20.67
N THR A 10 -8.29 48.09 19.71
CA THR A 10 -8.02 47.72 18.30
C THR A 10 -6.57 47.21 18.15
N ALA A 11 -5.63 47.74 18.93
CA ALA A 11 -4.25 47.28 18.89
C ALA A 11 -4.04 45.90 19.55
N LEU A 12 -4.85 45.57 20.58
CA LEU A 12 -4.76 44.27 21.25
C LEU A 12 -5.27 43.13 20.36
N ASN A 13 -6.32 43.38 19.55
CA ASN A 13 -6.85 42.35 18.64
C ASN A 13 -5.92 42.04 17.48
N THR A 14 -5.01 42.95 17.09
CA THR A 14 -4.05 42.70 16.01
C THR A 14 -2.84 41.88 16.48
N ILE A 15 -2.51 41.93 17.81
CA ILE A 15 -1.40 41.17 18.37
C ILE A 15 -1.79 39.71 18.64
N TYR A 16 -3.09 39.42 18.84
CA TYR A 16 -3.63 38.08 19.10
C TYR A 16 -4.42 37.48 17.93
N SER A 17 -4.41 38.10 16.75
CA SER A 17 -4.85 37.38 15.55
C SER A 17 -3.84 36.26 15.28
N THR A 18 -4.15 35.08 15.76
CA THR A 18 -3.46 33.86 15.37
C THR A 18 -3.32 33.89 13.84
N PRO A 19 -2.12 33.74 13.28
CA PRO A 19 -1.96 33.65 11.84
C PRO A 19 -2.58 32.34 11.34
N THR A 20 -3.90 32.31 11.23
CA THR A 20 -4.67 31.18 10.71
C THR A 20 -4.60 31.08 9.19
N SER A 21 -4.18 32.18 8.53
CA SER A 21 -4.21 32.28 7.07
C SER A 21 -2.97 31.72 6.36
N ASP A 22 -1.81 31.65 7.05
CA ASP A 22 -0.56 31.28 6.37
C ASP A 22 -0.24 29.76 6.47
N LEU A 23 -0.94 29.03 7.35
CA LEU A 23 -0.76 27.58 7.50
C LEU A 23 -1.70 26.76 6.62
N GLU A 24 -2.80 27.34 6.13
CA GLU A 24 -3.76 26.63 5.27
C GLU A 24 -3.22 26.19 3.91
N PRO A 25 -2.41 26.98 3.16
CA PRO A 25 -1.98 26.57 1.83
C PRO A 25 -1.02 25.36 1.85
N GLU A 26 -0.14 25.28 2.85
CA GLU A 26 0.83 24.17 2.95
C GLU A 26 0.13 22.85 3.28
N TYR A 27 -0.79 22.85 4.23
CA TYR A 27 -1.60 21.67 4.56
C TYR A 27 -2.59 21.32 3.43
N ALA A 28 -3.12 22.28 2.71
CA ALA A 28 -4.02 22.04 1.58
C ALA A 28 -3.34 21.21 0.48
N CYS A 29 -2.07 21.49 0.17
CA CYS A 29 -1.29 20.69 -0.78
C CYS A 29 -1.08 19.25 -0.28
N GLU A 30 -0.77 19.06 1.01
CA GLU A 30 -0.57 17.74 1.62
C GLU A 30 -1.87 16.91 1.65
N TYR A 31 -3.01 17.53 1.94
CA TYR A 31 -4.32 16.88 1.85
C TYR A 31 -4.69 16.48 0.43
N GLN A 32 -4.35 17.28 -0.57
CA GLN A 32 -4.57 16.92 -1.97
C GLN A 32 -3.73 15.70 -2.38
N ILE A 33 -2.45 15.64 -1.98
CA ILE A 33 -1.58 14.49 -2.21
C ILE A 33 -2.16 13.24 -1.54
N LEU A 34 -2.60 13.35 -0.29
CA LEU A 34 -3.21 12.23 0.45
C LEU A 34 -4.50 11.75 -0.21
N ALA A 35 -5.36 12.67 -0.62
CA ALA A 35 -6.61 12.35 -1.32
C ALA A 35 -6.34 11.66 -2.66
N ARG A 36 -5.33 12.12 -3.40
CA ARG A 36 -4.89 11.50 -4.65
C ARG A 36 -4.38 10.07 -4.43
N LEU A 37 -3.55 9.85 -3.40
CA LEU A 37 -3.06 8.53 -3.03
C LEU A 37 -4.20 7.58 -2.64
N LYS A 38 -5.13 8.03 -1.80
CA LYS A 38 -6.32 7.25 -1.41
C LYS A 38 -7.20 6.89 -2.61
N ARG A 39 -7.40 7.83 -3.54
CA ARG A 39 -8.19 7.61 -4.76
C ARG A 39 -7.51 6.62 -5.72
N GLN A 40 -6.19 6.64 -5.79
CA GLN A 40 -5.43 5.74 -6.67
C GLN A 40 -5.34 4.31 -6.15
N GLN A 41 -5.48 4.11 -4.83
CA GLN A 41 -5.43 2.78 -4.24
C GLN A 41 -6.79 2.10 -4.36
N SER A 42 -6.83 0.94 -4.99
CA SER A 42 -7.99 0.07 -5.00
C SER A 42 -7.70 -1.22 -4.22
N PHE A 43 -8.19 -1.30 -2.99
CA PHE A 43 -8.05 -2.50 -2.16
C PHE A 43 -8.75 -3.71 -2.78
N LEU A 44 -9.93 -3.51 -3.36
CA LEU A 44 -10.68 -4.59 -4.04
C LEU A 44 -9.89 -5.18 -5.21
N LEU A 45 -9.22 -4.33 -6.01
CA LEU A 45 -8.36 -4.81 -7.09
C LEU A 45 -7.16 -5.60 -6.57
N CYS A 46 -6.56 -5.21 -5.43
CA CYS A 46 -5.48 -5.96 -4.81
C CYS A 46 -5.93 -7.39 -4.46
N VAL A 47 -7.08 -7.52 -3.81
CA VAL A 47 -7.64 -8.82 -3.41
C VAL A 47 -8.07 -9.63 -4.63
N PHE A 48 -8.72 -9.00 -5.60
CA PHE A 48 -9.15 -9.67 -6.84
C PHE A 48 -7.97 -10.28 -7.60
N PHE A 49 -6.89 -9.51 -7.83
CA PHE A 49 -5.71 -10.04 -8.52
C PHE A 49 -4.99 -11.11 -7.70
N ALA A 50 -4.96 -10.99 -6.38
CA ALA A 50 -4.39 -12.02 -5.51
C ALA A 50 -5.16 -13.33 -5.55
N LEU A 51 -6.47 -13.30 -5.80
CA LEU A 51 -7.31 -14.48 -5.92
C LEU A 51 -7.28 -15.12 -7.31
N VAL A 52 -7.19 -14.31 -8.37
CA VAL A 52 -7.35 -14.79 -9.76
C VAL A 52 -6.01 -15.24 -10.37
N ILE A 53 -4.95 -14.45 -10.18
CA ILE A 53 -3.68 -14.68 -10.88
C ILE A 53 -2.98 -15.97 -10.42
N PRO A 54 -2.78 -16.23 -9.12
CA PRO A 54 -2.05 -17.42 -8.69
C PRO A 54 -2.69 -18.74 -9.10
N PRO A 55 -4.02 -18.95 -8.94
CA PRO A 55 -4.65 -20.19 -9.41
C PRO A 55 -4.54 -20.37 -10.92
N PHE A 56 -4.70 -19.27 -11.68
CA PHE A 56 -4.59 -19.33 -13.13
C PHE A 56 -3.17 -19.74 -13.60
N ILE A 57 -2.14 -19.18 -12.99
CA ILE A 57 -0.75 -19.53 -13.30
C ILE A 57 -0.43 -20.97 -12.87
N LEU A 58 -0.87 -21.37 -11.66
CA LEU A 58 -0.69 -22.73 -11.17
C LEU A 58 -1.39 -23.75 -12.09
N TRP A 59 -2.61 -23.44 -12.52
CA TRP A 59 -3.34 -24.25 -13.47
C TRP A 59 -2.60 -24.34 -14.82
N ALA A 60 -2.09 -23.22 -15.34
CA ALA A 60 -1.32 -23.19 -16.57
C ALA A 60 -0.03 -24.02 -16.48
N ILE A 61 0.70 -23.91 -15.36
CA ILE A 61 1.88 -24.72 -15.09
C ILE A 61 1.52 -26.21 -15.07
N TRP A 62 0.41 -26.55 -14.42
CA TRP A 62 -0.04 -27.94 -14.32
C TRP A 62 -0.52 -28.50 -15.67
N ALA A 63 -1.23 -27.69 -16.46
CA ALA A 63 -1.73 -28.07 -17.80
C ALA A 63 -0.60 -28.32 -18.82
N THR A 64 0.59 -27.74 -18.63
CA THR A 64 1.76 -27.99 -19.50
C THR A 64 2.32 -29.40 -19.36
N GLY A 65 1.82 -30.21 -18.40
CA GLY A 65 2.19 -31.62 -18.24
C GLY A 65 3.67 -31.85 -17.91
N PHE A 66 4.35 -30.86 -17.32
CA PHE A 66 5.74 -30.98 -16.91
C PHE A 66 5.88 -32.10 -15.86
N PRO A 67 6.51 -33.25 -16.20
CA PRO A 67 6.61 -34.38 -15.28
C PRO A 67 7.47 -34.09 -14.04
N ARG A 68 8.21 -32.98 -14.06
CA ARG A 68 9.04 -32.49 -12.94
C ARG A 68 9.05 -30.98 -12.92
N ILE A 69 7.98 -30.38 -12.41
CA ILE A 69 7.92 -28.95 -12.19
C ILE A 69 8.97 -28.61 -11.12
N PRO A 70 10.00 -27.82 -11.44
CA PRO A 70 11.00 -27.44 -10.45
C PRO A 70 10.31 -26.61 -9.36
N MET A 71 10.68 -26.83 -8.10
CA MET A 71 10.02 -26.20 -6.94
C MET A 71 9.96 -24.68 -7.01
N TYR A 72 10.96 -24.03 -7.60
CA TYR A 72 10.96 -22.59 -7.78
C TYR A 72 9.84 -22.08 -8.72
N ALA A 73 9.29 -22.93 -9.57
CA ALA A 73 8.17 -22.54 -10.44
C ALA A 73 6.92 -22.14 -9.63
N PHE A 74 6.75 -22.67 -8.41
CA PHE A 74 5.68 -22.27 -7.50
C PHE A 74 5.85 -20.86 -6.92
N LEU A 75 7.00 -20.23 -7.08
CA LEU A 75 7.22 -18.83 -6.72
C LEU A 75 6.79 -17.85 -7.83
N ILE A 76 6.69 -18.34 -9.08
CA ILE A 76 6.27 -17.52 -10.24
C ILE A 76 4.91 -16.84 -10.00
N PRO A 77 3.86 -17.53 -9.51
CA PRO A 77 2.58 -16.91 -9.21
C PRO A 77 2.69 -15.72 -8.27
N SER A 78 3.58 -15.81 -7.28
CA SER A 78 3.79 -14.75 -6.27
C SER A 78 4.47 -13.53 -6.86
N VAL A 79 5.44 -13.73 -7.73
CA VAL A 79 6.13 -12.65 -8.45
C VAL A 79 5.15 -11.94 -9.37
N VAL A 80 4.42 -12.69 -10.21
CA VAL A 80 3.46 -12.12 -11.16
C VAL A 80 2.32 -11.40 -10.45
N ALA A 81 1.75 -12.01 -9.41
CA ALA A 81 0.71 -11.36 -8.60
C ALA A 81 1.23 -10.07 -7.95
N GLY A 82 2.44 -10.11 -7.37
CA GLY A 82 3.08 -8.92 -6.77
C GLY A 82 3.27 -7.78 -7.77
N PHE A 83 3.76 -8.08 -8.98
CA PHE A 83 3.89 -7.08 -10.05
C PHE A 83 2.54 -6.54 -10.49
N THR A 84 1.56 -7.39 -10.70
CA THR A 84 0.22 -6.95 -11.12
C THR A 84 -0.42 -6.04 -10.07
N ILE A 85 -0.33 -6.40 -8.79
CA ILE A 85 -0.81 -5.59 -7.68
C ILE A 85 -0.07 -4.25 -7.64
N LYS A 86 1.26 -4.23 -7.81
CA LYS A 86 2.06 -3.02 -7.83
C LYS A 86 1.62 -2.03 -8.91
N PHE A 87 1.39 -2.51 -10.15
CA PHE A 87 1.11 -1.64 -11.29
C PHE A 87 -0.36 -1.26 -11.41
N LEU A 88 -1.29 -2.19 -11.16
CA LEU A 88 -2.72 -1.94 -11.36
C LEU A 88 -3.41 -1.40 -10.11
N ALA A 89 -3.14 -1.99 -8.96
CA ALA A 89 -3.83 -1.62 -7.73
C ALA A 89 -3.10 -0.56 -6.89
N ARG A 90 -1.82 -0.31 -7.17
CA ARG A 90 -0.98 0.75 -6.59
C ARG A 90 -1.09 0.87 -5.07
N PRO A 91 -0.87 -0.19 -4.30
CA PRO A 91 -1.03 -0.16 -2.85
C PRO A 91 0.03 0.72 -2.20
N PHE A 92 -0.37 1.70 -1.39
CA PHE A 92 0.53 2.47 -0.55
C PHE A 92 0.44 2.06 0.93
N SER A 93 -0.72 1.55 1.39
CA SER A 93 -0.89 1.12 2.77
C SER A 93 -0.30 -0.28 3.00
N MET A 94 0.21 -0.51 4.22
CA MET A 94 0.77 -1.80 4.60
C MET A 94 -0.30 -2.90 4.54
N VAL A 95 -1.51 -2.61 5.00
CA VAL A 95 -2.65 -3.54 4.98
C VAL A 95 -3.01 -3.98 3.57
N ALA A 96 -3.03 -3.04 2.61
CA ALA A 96 -3.33 -3.34 1.21
C ALA A 96 -2.25 -4.19 0.51
N ARG A 97 -1.10 -4.41 1.13
CA ARG A 97 -0.05 -5.31 0.66
C ARG A 97 -0.02 -6.64 1.40
N VAL A 98 -0.18 -6.60 2.72
CA VAL A 98 -0.12 -7.81 3.57
C VAL A 98 -1.26 -8.76 3.27
N ILE A 99 -2.50 -8.26 3.17
CA ILE A 99 -3.68 -9.11 2.94
C ILE A 99 -3.58 -9.87 1.60
N PRO A 100 -3.34 -9.21 0.43
CA PRO A 100 -3.16 -9.94 -0.81
C PRO A 100 -1.99 -10.92 -0.79
N SER A 101 -0.87 -10.56 -0.13
CA SER A 101 0.29 -11.46 -0.02
C SER A 101 -0.03 -12.71 0.80
N LEU A 102 -0.84 -12.59 1.85
CA LEU A 102 -1.34 -13.74 2.62
C LEU A 102 -2.26 -14.63 1.78
N ILE A 103 -3.13 -14.05 0.95
CA ILE A 103 -4.00 -14.80 0.05
C ILE A 103 -3.16 -15.61 -0.95
N VAL A 104 -2.17 -14.97 -1.57
CA VAL A 104 -1.25 -15.65 -2.52
C VAL A 104 -0.51 -16.78 -1.83
N ALA A 105 0.03 -16.55 -0.64
CA ALA A 105 0.71 -17.58 0.15
C ALA A 105 -0.23 -18.75 0.50
N GLY A 106 -1.47 -18.47 0.87
CA GLY A 106 -2.49 -19.47 1.15
C GLY A 106 -2.82 -20.36 -0.07
N ILE A 107 -2.92 -19.74 -1.26
CA ILE A 107 -3.16 -20.48 -2.51
C ILE A 107 -1.96 -21.37 -2.82
N VAL A 108 -0.74 -20.88 -2.66
CA VAL A 108 0.47 -21.68 -2.84
C VAL A 108 0.52 -22.83 -1.84
N ALA A 109 0.21 -22.57 -0.56
CA ALA A 109 0.12 -23.62 0.46
C ALA A 109 -0.89 -24.70 0.09
N LEU A 110 -2.08 -24.31 -0.37
CA LEU A 110 -3.11 -25.24 -0.82
C LEU A 110 -2.61 -26.08 -1.99
N ALA A 111 -1.92 -25.49 -2.96
CA ALA A 111 -1.36 -26.22 -4.09
C ALA A 111 -0.35 -27.29 -3.66
N PHE A 112 0.51 -26.99 -2.68
CA PHE A 112 1.47 -27.94 -2.12
C PHE A 112 0.80 -29.07 -1.34
N THR A 113 -0.21 -28.75 -0.54
CA THR A 113 -0.96 -29.78 0.21
C THR A 113 -1.70 -30.75 -0.72
N LEU A 114 -2.29 -30.24 -1.79
CA LEU A 114 -2.95 -31.08 -2.80
C LEU A 114 -1.97 -32.01 -3.52
N GLN A 115 -0.71 -31.61 -3.68
CA GLN A 115 0.34 -32.43 -4.29
C GLN A 115 1.05 -33.36 -3.30
N GLN A 116 0.64 -33.41 -2.04
CA GLN A 116 1.21 -34.24 -0.95
C GLN A 116 2.72 -34.03 -0.72
N ILE A 117 3.26 -32.85 -1.07
CA ILE A 117 4.67 -32.52 -0.88
C ILE A 117 4.85 -31.92 0.52
N THR A 118 5.06 -32.79 1.53
CA THR A 118 4.98 -32.40 2.95
C THR A 118 6.10 -31.50 3.42
N VAL A 119 7.35 -31.75 2.99
CA VAL A 119 8.53 -31.03 3.53
C VAL A 119 8.58 -29.56 3.11
N TYR A 120 8.15 -29.26 1.90
CA TYR A 120 8.22 -27.89 1.34
C TYR A 120 6.93 -27.10 1.52
N SER A 121 5.85 -27.75 1.98
CA SER A 121 4.55 -27.10 2.22
C SER A 121 4.62 -25.95 3.21
N PHE A 122 5.59 -25.94 4.10
CA PHE A 122 5.74 -24.87 5.08
C PHE A 122 6.63 -23.74 4.59
N PHE A 123 7.75 -24.04 3.96
CA PHE A 123 8.73 -23.03 3.54
C PHE A 123 8.28 -22.23 2.31
N MET A 124 7.70 -22.90 1.32
CA MET A 124 7.34 -22.25 0.06
C MET A 124 6.24 -21.19 0.19
N PRO A 125 5.17 -21.37 0.97
CA PRO A 125 4.20 -20.31 1.24
C PRO A 125 4.82 -19.10 1.94
N PHE A 126 5.77 -19.33 2.85
CA PHE A 126 6.48 -18.25 3.53
C PHE A 126 7.32 -17.42 2.56
N PHE A 127 8.11 -18.07 1.69
CA PHE A 127 8.85 -17.37 0.63
C PHE A 127 7.92 -16.67 -0.36
N SER A 128 6.83 -17.31 -0.73
CA SER A 128 5.78 -16.75 -1.58
C SER A 128 5.20 -15.45 -0.99
N PHE A 129 4.90 -15.46 0.30
CA PHE A 129 4.46 -14.28 1.04
C PHE A 129 5.49 -13.14 0.99
N LEU A 130 6.76 -13.44 1.32
CA LEU A 130 7.82 -12.45 1.34
C LEU A 130 8.08 -11.85 -0.05
N ILE A 131 8.11 -12.68 -1.08
CA ILE A 131 8.32 -12.24 -2.46
C ILE A 131 7.17 -11.34 -2.91
N CYS A 132 5.92 -11.77 -2.72
CA CYS A 132 4.76 -10.99 -3.08
C CYS A 132 4.74 -9.64 -2.35
N LEU A 133 5.05 -9.63 -1.04
CA LEU A 133 5.12 -8.43 -0.22
C LEU A 133 6.23 -7.46 -0.70
N ALA A 134 7.41 -7.99 -1.03
CA ALA A 134 8.55 -7.21 -1.51
C ALA A 134 8.27 -6.62 -2.90
N VAL A 135 7.78 -7.44 -3.83
CA VAL A 135 7.51 -7.04 -5.21
C VAL A 135 6.35 -6.05 -5.30
N SER A 136 5.31 -6.21 -4.47
CA SER A 136 4.17 -5.29 -4.44
C SER A 136 4.50 -3.90 -3.87
N ARG A 137 5.72 -3.69 -3.35
CA ARG A 137 6.14 -2.38 -2.82
C ARG A 137 6.22 -1.35 -3.94
N ARG A 138 5.36 -0.32 -3.84
CA ARG A 138 5.44 0.85 -4.71
C ARG A 138 6.55 1.78 -4.21
N MET A 139 7.37 2.29 -5.13
CA MET A 139 8.24 3.41 -4.82
C MET A 139 7.40 4.69 -4.82
N LEU A 140 7.36 5.34 -3.68
CA LEU A 140 6.71 6.63 -3.47
C LEU A 140 7.70 7.75 -3.80
N SER A 141 7.22 8.90 -4.24
CA SER A 141 8.07 10.09 -4.34
C SER A 141 8.42 10.59 -2.94
N PHE A 142 9.49 11.39 -2.85
CA PHE A 142 9.92 11.97 -1.58
C PHE A 142 8.80 12.78 -0.90
N GLU A 143 8.02 13.52 -1.69
CA GLU A 143 6.87 14.29 -1.21
C GLU A 143 5.76 13.38 -0.65
N GLU A 144 5.43 12.28 -1.36
CA GLU A 144 4.44 11.30 -0.92
C GLU A 144 4.86 10.61 0.38
N GLU A 145 6.16 10.29 0.55
CA GLU A 145 6.69 9.71 1.79
C GLU A 145 6.63 10.71 2.95
N ALA A 146 6.96 11.97 2.72
CA ALA A 146 6.90 13.02 3.74
C ALA A 146 5.47 13.22 4.26
N VAL A 147 4.48 13.24 3.36
CA VAL A 147 3.05 13.33 3.73
C VAL A 147 2.61 12.10 4.54
N LEU A 148 2.97 10.90 4.12
CA LEU A 148 2.63 9.68 4.85
C LEU A 148 3.31 9.62 6.24
N TYR A 149 4.52 10.13 6.36
CA TYR A 149 5.21 10.25 7.64
C TYR A 149 4.48 11.21 8.59
N LYS A 150 4.02 12.37 8.10
CA LYS A 150 3.21 13.32 8.89
C LYS A 150 1.88 12.71 9.34
N VAL A 151 1.23 11.90 8.48
CA VAL A 151 0.02 11.16 8.86
C VAL A 151 0.29 10.15 9.97
N ARG A 152 1.42 9.41 9.91
CA ARG A 152 1.81 8.47 10.97
C ARG A 152 2.09 9.14 12.31
N LEU A 153 2.62 10.36 12.28
CA LEU A 153 2.85 11.16 13.48
C LEU A 153 1.57 11.80 14.04
N GLY A 154 0.41 11.60 13.38
CA GLY A 154 -0.86 12.21 13.79
C GLY A 154 -0.94 13.72 13.56
N LYS A 155 -0.01 14.29 12.79
CA LYS A 155 0.02 15.72 12.44
C LYS A 155 -0.96 16.08 11.33
N LEU A 156 -1.34 15.07 10.52
CA LEU A 156 -2.38 15.15 9.49
C LEU A 156 -3.42 14.06 9.78
N LYS A 157 -4.66 14.45 10.03
CA LYS A 157 -5.80 13.54 10.24
C LYS A 157 -6.69 13.46 9.02
#